data_e54e33e9908bef69e7962df6700933a6
#
_entry.id   e54e33e9908bef69e7962df6700933a6
#
_cell.length_a   1.000
_cell.length_b   1.000
_cell.length_c   1.000
_cell.angle_alpha   90.00
_cell.angle_beta   90.00
_cell.angle_gamma   90.00
#
_symmetry.space_group_name_H-M   'P 1'
#
loop_
_entity.id
_entity.type
_entity.pdbx_description
1 polymer ?
#
loop_
_entity_poly.entity_id
_entity_poly.type
_entity_poly.pdbx_seq_one_letter_code
_entity_poly.pdbx_strand_id
1 'polypeptide(L)'
;NLSKKGGYVFCYNAPVLIIVANKKDYGNNQADCALALENMMLEANDLDLGSCYINQLKWLNEDQKILSYLQSLGMKDDERVYGSLIVGYPDTNDGKPLRKPLPRKGNEVTWL
;
A
#
# COMPACT_ATOMS: atom_id res chain seq x y z
N ASN A 1 17.95 9.53 6.35
CA ASN A 1 16.88 8.59 6.69
C ASN A 1 15.69 9.40 7.23
N LEU A 2 14.60 9.47 6.46
CA LEU A 2 13.41 10.28 6.77
C LEU A 2 12.77 9.88 8.12
N SER A 3 12.89 8.59 8.51
CA SER A 3 12.35 8.10 9.78
C SER A 3 13.05 8.65 11.04
N LYS A 4 14.25 9.21 10.89
CA LYS A 4 14.99 9.84 11.99
C LYS A 4 14.67 11.34 12.14
N LYS A 5 13.96 11.93 11.18
CA LYS A 5 13.41 13.28 11.31
C LYS A 5 12.08 13.16 12.03
N GLY A 6 12.00 13.62 13.27
CA GLY A 6 10.75 13.66 14.01
C GLY A 6 9.65 14.37 13.20
N GLY A 7 8.41 13.86 13.31
CA GLY A 7 7.25 14.42 12.61
C GLY A 7 6.91 13.81 11.24
N TYR A 8 7.70 12.82 10.74
CA TYR A 8 7.31 12.13 9.50
C TYR A 8 6.21 11.10 9.77
N VAL A 9 5.03 11.35 9.23
CA VAL A 9 3.89 10.45 9.30
C VAL A 9 3.73 9.74 7.96
N PHE A 10 4.15 8.47 7.89
CA PHE A 10 4.16 7.71 6.62
C PHE A 10 2.76 7.41 6.06
N CYS A 11 1.73 7.46 6.92
CA CYS A 11 0.32 7.27 6.53
C CYS A 11 -0.36 8.59 6.10
N TYR A 12 0.32 9.72 6.10
CA TYR A 12 -0.21 11.03 5.70
C TYR A 12 -1.54 11.39 6.40
N ASN A 13 -1.73 10.92 7.64
CA ASN A 13 -2.97 11.06 8.44
C ASN A 13 -4.23 10.46 7.78
N ALA A 14 -4.07 9.53 6.84
CA ALA A 14 -5.21 8.82 6.28
C ALA A 14 -5.94 8.00 7.37
N PRO A 15 -7.27 7.95 7.35
CA PRO A 15 -8.05 7.29 8.40
C PRO A 15 -7.95 5.75 8.34
N VAL A 16 -7.57 5.19 7.20
CA VAL A 16 -7.50 3.74 6.99
C VAL A 16 -6.14 3.35 6.44
N LEU A 17 -5.53 2.32 7.03
CA LEU A 17 -4.35 1.64 6.53
C LEU A 17 -4.69 0.15 6.33
N ILE A 18 -4.64 -0.31 5.09
CA ILE A 18 -4.79 -1.72 4.73
C ILE A 18 -3.40 -2.31 4.55
N ILE A 19 -3.12 -3.40 5.24
CA ILE A 19 -1.84 -4.10 5.18
C ILE A 19 -2.07 -5.46 4.51
N VAL A 20 -1.26 -5.78 3.51
CA VAL A 20 -1.34 -7.06 2.81
C VAL A 20 -0.08 -7.87 3.10
N ALA A 21 -0.30 -9.05 3.66
CA ALA A 21 0.75 -9.99 4.00
C ALA A 21 0.53 -11.33 3.26
N ASN A 22 1.60 -12.06 3.06
CA ASN A 22 1.58 -13.40 2.47
C ASN A 22 2.73 -14.23 3.04
N LYS A 23 2.74 -15.53 2.79
CA LYS A 23 3.80 -16.43 3.23
C LYS A 23 5.16 -16.02 2.69
N LYS A 24 6.16 -15.90 3.56
CA LYS A 24 7.51 -15.43 3.20
C LYS A 24 8.21 -16.34 2.18
N ASP A 25 7.93 -17.63 2.23
CA ASP A 25 8.60 -18.64 1.39
C ASP A 25 7.78 -19.02 0.14
N TYR A 26 6.74 -18.25 -0.17
CA TYR A 26 5.93 -18.45 -1.37
C TYR A 26 6.41 -17.57 -2.53
N GLY A 27 6.74 -18.21 -3.68
CA GLY A 27 7.41 -17.54 -4.80
C GLY A 27 6.64 -16.36 -5.43
N ASN A 28 5.30 -16.36 -5.35
CA ASN A 28 4.45 -15.29 -5.90
C ASN A 28 3.95 -14.30 -4.84
N ASN A 29 4.49 -14.34 -3.63
CA ASN A 29 3.98 -13.54 -2.50
C ASN A 29 3.87 -12.04 -2.79
N GLN A 30 4.87 -11.46 -3.46
CA GLN A 30 4.85 -10.02 -3.83
C GLN A 30 3.84 -9.74 -4.93
N ALA A 31 3.77 -10.61 -5.94
CA ALA A 31 2.86 -10.44 -7.08
C ALA A 31 1.40 -10.51 -6.64
N ASP A 32 1.04 -11.51 -5.85
CA ASP A 32 -0.32 -11.67 -5.33
C ASP A 32 -0.74 -10.47 -4.49
N CYS A 33 0.14 -9.99 -3.61
CA CYS A 33 -0.13 -8.81 -2.79
C CYS A 33 -0.27 -7.54 -3.63
N ALA A 34 0.56 -7.37 -4.66
CA ALA A 34 0.49 -6.21 -5.55
C ALA A 34 -0.82 -6.19 -6.36
N LEU A 35 -1.24 -7.35 -6.89
CA LEU A 35 -2.50 -7.49 -7.63
C LEU A 35 -3.71 -7.23 -6.73
N ALA A 36 -3.68 -7.72 -5.49
CA ALA A 36 -4.75 -7.44 -4.52
C ALA A 36 -4.85 -5.94 -4.21
N LEU A 37 -3.71 -5.28 -3.98
CA LEU A 37 -3.67 -3.84 -3.70
C LEU A 37 -4.14 -3.01 -4.89
N GLU A 38 -3.79 -3.39 -6.13
CA GLU A 38 -4.27 -2.71 -7.33
C GLU A 38 -5.79 -2.79 -7.45
N ASN A 39 -6.38 -3.98 -7.24
CA ASN A 39 -7.85 -4.12 -7.24
C ASN A 39 -8.51 -3.25 -6.16
N MET A 40 -7.92 -3.16 -4.96
CA MET A 40 -8.43 -2.27 -3.91
C MET A 40 -8.32 -0.79 -4.28
N MET A 41 -7.26 -0.38 -4.99
CA MET A 41 -7.08 1.00 -5.47
C MET A 41 -8.12 1.35 -6.54
N LEU A 42 -8.41 0.42 -7.46
CA LEU A 42 -9.44 0.60 -8.47
C LEU A 42 -10.83 0.74 -7.82
N GLU A 43 -11.16 -0.11 -6.87
CA GLU A 43 -12.42 -0.03 -6.11
C GLU A 43 -12.51 1.27 -5.31
N ALA A 44 -11.44 1.68 -4.63
CA ALA A 44 -11.41 2.95 -3.91
C ALA A 44 -11.71 4.14 -4.85
N ASN A 45 -11.14 4.12 -6.06
CA ASN A 45 -11.39 5.16 -7.05
C ASN A 45 -12.84 5.14 -7.57
N ASP A 46 -13.47 3.96 -7.71
CA ASP A 46 -14.88 3.83 -8.09
C ASP A 46 -15.82 4.37 -7.01
N LEU A 47 -15.44 4.17 -5.75
CA LEU A 47 -16.14 4.70 -4.57
C LEU A 47 -15.87 6.19 -4.28
N ASP A 48 -15.22 6.92 -5.17
CA ASP A 48 -14.79 8.32 -4.99
C ASP A 48 -13.86 8.52 -3.79
N LEU A 49 -13.09 7.50 -3.38
CA LEU A 49 -12.08 7.57 -2.32
C LEU A 49 -10.69 7.83 -2.88
N GLY A 50 -9.87 8.55 -2.12
CA GLY A 50 -8.44 8.67 -2.37
C GLY A 50 -7.69 7.47 -1.82
N SER A 51 -6.70 6.98 -2.56
CA SER A 51 -5.84 5.90 -2.11
C SER A 51 -4.38 6.13 -2.51
N CYS A 52 -3.45 5.57 -1.75
CA CYS A 52 -2.03 5.62 -2.08
C CYS A 52 -1.32 4.36 -1.58
N TYR A 53 -0.52 3.76 -2.45
CA TYR A 53 0.33 2.63 -2.12
C TYR A 53 1.47 3.07 -1.20
N ILE A 54 1.67 2.34 -0.09
CA ILE A 54 2.70 2.60 0.91
C ILE A 54 3.62 1.39 1.04
N ASN A 55 4.92 1.61 0.82
CA ASN A 55 5.92 0.53 0.83
C ASN A 55 6.72 0.43 2.14
N GLN A 56 6.56 1.38 3.05
CA GLN A 56 7.40 1.51 4.24
C GLN A 56 7.35 0.30 5.16
N LEU A 57 6.18 -0.31 5.34
CA LEU A 57 6.04 -1.48 6.22
C LEU A 57 6.79 -2.71 5.70
N LYS A 58 6.93 -2.87 4.38
CA LYS A 58 7.72 -3.94 3.79
C LYS A 58 9.20 -3.87 4.23
N TRP A 59 9.74 -2.67 4.39
CA TRP A 59 11.13 -2.48 4.83
C TRP A 59 11.34 -2.78 6.31
N LEU A 60 10.27 -2.96 7.07
CA LEU A 60 10.28 -3.25 8.51
C LEU A 60 9.97 -4.73 8.82
N ASN A 61 9.97 -5.59 7.79
CA ASN A 61 9.65 -7.02 7.94
C ASN A 61 10.59 -7.81 8.87
N GLU A 62 11.77 -7.27 9.20
CA GLU A 62 12.70 -7.88 10.13
C GLU A 62 12.76 -7.14 11.49
N ASP A 63 11.98 -6.08 11.67
CA ASP A 63 11.88 -5.38 12.95
C ASP A 63 10.94 -6.15 13.89
N GLN A 64 11.49 -6.68 14.98
CA GLN A 64 10.77 -7.54 15.92
C GLN A 64 9.58 -6.85 16.59
N LYS A 65 9.66 -5.54 16.84
CA LYS A 65 8.55 -4.79 17.45
C LYS A 65 7.38 -4.66 16.47
N ILE A 66 7.68 -4.38 15.21
CA ILE A 66 6.68 -4.29 14.15
C ILE A 66 6.07 -5.68 13.89
N LEU A 67 6.89 -6.73 13.77
CA LEU A 67 6.38 -8.09 13.58
C LEU A 67 5.47 -8.51 14.72
N SER A 68 5.89 -8.35 15.98
CA SER A 68 5.07 -8.69 17.14
C SER A 68 3.75 -7.93 17.17
N TYR A 69 3.76 -6.65 16.79
CA TYR A 69 2.54 -5.86 16.69
C TYR A 69 1.61 -6.38 15.58
N LEU A 70 2.12 -6.66 14.38
CA LEU A 70 1.32 -7.18 13.28
C LEU A 70 0.78 -8.58 13.57
N GLN A 71 1.55 -9.42 14.26
CA GLN A 71 1.10 -10.73 14.72
C GLN A 71 -0.04 -10.61 15.73
N SER A 72 0.01 -9.62 16.63
CA SER A 72 -1.10 -9.35 17.55
C SER A 72 -2.40 -8.92 16.83
N LEU A 73 -2.28 -8.43 15.59
CA LEU A 73 -3.42 -8.08 14.72
C LEU A 73 -3.87 -9.25 13.81
N GLY A 74 -3.21 -10.42 13.89
CA GLY A 74 -3.62 -11.63 13.19
C GLY A 74 -2.69 -12.08 12.05
N MET A 75 -1.58 -11.40 11.78
CA MET A 75 -0.56 -11.89 10.86
C MET A 75 0.12 -13.14 11.42
N LYS A 76 0.34 -14.17 10.61
CA LYS A 76 0.98 -15.42 11.04
C LYS A 76 2.50 -15.29 11.09
N ASP A 77 3.16 -16.19 11.82
CA ASP A 77 4.62 -16.18 12.02
C ASP A 77 5.40 -16.38 10.70
N ASP A 78 4.82 -17.14 9.76
CA ASP A 78 5.38 -17.41 8.44
C ASP A 78 5.00 -16.36 7.38
N GLU A 79 4.25 -15.32 7.76
CA GLU A 79 3.83 -14.24 6.88
C GLU A 79 4.70 -12.99 7.05
N ARG A 80 4.77 -12.21 5.97
CA ARG A 80 5.45 -10.89 5.91
C ARG A 80 4.60 -9.92 5.10
N VAL A 81 4.76 -8.64 5.38
CA VAL A 81 4.10 -7.56 4.64
C VAL A 81 4.78 -7.36 3.29
N TYR A 82 4.03 -7.37 2.21
CA TYR A 82 4.53 -7.10 0.86
C TYR A 82 4.01 -5.80 0.26
N GLY A 83 3.09 -5.14 0.93
CA GLY A 83 2.61 -3.83 0.57
C GLY A 83 1.51 -3.37 1.51
N SER A 84 1.16 -2.11 1.40
CA SER A 84 0.05 -1.54 2.14
C SER A 84 -0.58 -0.40 1.34
N LEU A 85 -1.82 -0.07 1.70
CA LEU A 85 -2.61 0.96 1.07
C LEU A 85 -3.20 1.86 2.15
N ILE A 86 -3.04 3.15 2.00
CA ILE A 86 -3.82 4.12 2.76
C ILE A 86 -5.04 4.55 1.96
N VAL A 87 -6.16 4.72 2.63
CA VAL A 87 -7.44 5.12 2.02
C VAL A 87 -8.07 6.22 2.86
N GLY A 88 -8.66 7.20 2.20
CA GLY A 88 -9.33 8.30 2.85
C GLY A 88 -10.16 9.12 1.88
N TYR A 89 -10.86 10.12 2.40
CA TYR A 89 -11.59 11.05 1.56
C TYR A 89 -10.62 12.03 0.88
N PRO A 90 -10.77 12.28 -0.43
CA PRO A 90 -9.92 13.22 -1.14
C PRO A 90 -10.10 14.66 -0.63
N ASP A 91 -9.00 15.33 -0.40
CA ASP A 91 -8.97 16.77 -0.07
C ASP A 91 -8.94 17.60 -1.38
N THR A 92 -10.05 17.59 -2.09
CA THR A 92 -10.28 18.27 -3.35
C THR A 92 -11.56 19.10 -3.27
N ASN A 93 -11.69 20.14 -4.12
CA ASN A 93 -12.84 21.06 -4.08
C ASN A 93 -14.20 20.34 -4.31
N ASP A 94 -14.20 19.24 -5.08
CA ASP A 94 -15.40 18.47 -5.39
C ASP A 94 -15.52 17.18 -4.57
N GLY A 95 -14.57 16.92 -3.66
CA GLY A 95 -14.53 15.72 -2.83
C GLY A 95 -14.23 14.43 -3.59
N LYS A 96 -13.72 14.52 -4.84
CA LYS A 96 -13.43 13.37 -5.70
C LYS A 96 -11.93 13.23 -5.97
N PRO A 97 -11.44 12.00 -6.17
CA PRO A 97 -10.04 11.80 -6.53
C PRO A 97 -9.72 12.43 -7.89
N LEU A 98 -8.50 12.93 -8.01
CA LEU A 98 -8.03 13.48 -9.29
C LEU A 98 -7.89 12.34 -10.31
N ARG A 99 -8.74 12.36 -11.34
CA ARG A 99 -8.74 11.37 -12.44
C ARG A 99 -7.97 11.84 -13.67
N LYS A 100 -7.06 12.82 -13.50
CA LYS A 100 -6.22 13.30 -14.59
C LYS A 100 -5.19 12.21 -14.94
N PRO A 101 -5.17 11.71 -16.18
CA PRO A 101 -4.17 10.72 -16.57
C PRO A 101 -2.77 11.35 -16.52
N LEU A 102 -1.85 10.65 -15.87
CA LEU A 102 -0.43 11.01 -15.88
C LEU A 102 0.21 10.50 -17.16
N PRO A 103 1.22 11.23 -17.71
CA PRO A 103 2.00 10.74 -18.84
C PRO A 103 2.63 9.37 -18.49
N ARG A 104 2.43 8.40 -19.33
CA ARG A 104 3.07 7.09 -19.16
C ARG A 104 4.56 7.22 -19.43
N LYS A 105 5.36 6.61 -18.55
CA LYS A 105 6.81 6.44 -18.74
C LYS A 105 7.08 4.95 -18.90
N GLY A 106 7.83 4.58 -19.89
CA GLY A 106 8.15 3.18 -20.16
C GLY A 106 8.31 2.92 -21.66
N ASN A 107 8.49 1.66 -22.02
CA ASN A 107 8.59 1.23 -23.40
C ASN A 107 7.23 1.31 -24.11
N GLU A 108 7.26 1.46 -25.42
CA GLU A 108 6.07 1.38 -26.26
C GLU A 108 5.44 -0.01 -26.18
N VAL A 109 4.12 -0.07 -26.27
CA VAL A 109 3.38 -1.33 -26.36
C VAL A 109 3.45 -1.82 -27.80
N THR A 110 3.96 -3.03 -28.01
CA THR A 110 3.96 -3.70 -29.31
C THR A 110 2.69 -4.53 -29.44
N TRP A 111 1.95 -4.31 -30.52
CA TRP A 111 0.78 -5.11 -30.87
C TRP A 111 1.19 -6.12 -31.96
N LEU A 112 0.90 -7.40 -31.74
CA LEU A 112 1.15 -8.50 -32.67
C LEU A 112 -0.13 -8.87 -33.42
#